data_93847a3be61fdfdc9c8b20811a123e31
#
_entry.id   93847a3be61fdfdc9c8b20811a123e31
#
_cell.length_a   1.000
_cell.length_b   1.000
_cell.length_c   1.000
_cell.angle_alpha   90.00
_cell.angle_beta   90.00
_cell.angle_gamma   90.00
#
_symmetry.space_group_name_H-M   'P 1'
#
loop_
_entity.id
_entity.type
_entity.pdbx_description
1 polymer ?
#
loop_
_entity_poly.entity_id
_entity_poly.type
_entity_poly.pdbx_seq_one_letter_code
_entity_poly.pdbx_strand_id
1 'polypeptide(L)'
;KANAPEEYETIDKEDVKDTDKVIEEIHEEAKTEEKENDKGEKEIVEVSPAKDKVKIVKRPVPLNDTNPLWAKNPSECTDEDYKEFYRKVFMDYKEPLFWIHLNMDYPFNLKGILYFPKINTEYDSIEGTIKLYNNQVFIADNIKEVIPEFLMLLKGVIDCPDLPLNVSRSALQNDGFVKKISEYI
;
A
#
# COMPACT_ATOMS: atom_id res chain seq x y z
N LYS A 1 -12.23 -1.23 -22.27
CA LYS A 1 -12.23 0.10 -21.56
C LYS A 1 -13.07 1.17 -22.28
N ALA A 2 -13.52 0.95 -23.52
CA ALA A 2 -14.21 2.00 -24.31
C ALA A 2 -15.67 2.30 -23.88
N ASN A 3 -16.28 1.55 -22.97
CA ASN A 3 -17.70 1.67 -22.61
C ASN A 3 -17.98 1.69 -21.11
N ALA A 4 -16.98 1.95 -20.25
CA ALA A 4 -17.26 2.19 -18.85
C ALA A 4 -17.86 3.59 -18.68
N PRO A 5 -18.95 3.76 -17.90
CA PRO A 5 -19.50 5.07 -17.63
C PRO A 5 -18.43 5.96 -16.97
N GLU A 6 -18.40 7.25 -17.35
CA GLU A 6 -17.51 8.22 -16.70
C GLU A 6 -17.93 8.34 -15.24
N GLU A 7 -16.99 8.13 -14.33
CA GLU A 7 -17.18 8.36 -12.90
C GLU A 7 -16.74 9.80 -12.58
N TYR A 8 -17.40 10.43 -11.62
CA TYR A 8 -17.13 11.80 -11.21
C TYR A 8 -16.75 11.85 -9.74
N GLU A 9 -15.91 12.80 -9.37
CA GLU A 9 -15.56 13.10 -7.99
C GLU A 9 -15.65 14.60 -7.75
N THR A 10 -15.96 14.99 -6.50
CA THR A 10 -16.03 16.39 -6.09
C THR A 10 -14.83 16.68 -5.20
N ILE A 11 -14.04 17.69 -5.59
CA ILE A 11 -12.85 18.14 -4.87
C ILE A 11 -12.95 19.62 -4.53
N ASP A 12 -12.14 20.08 -3.60
CA ASP A 12 -12.04 21.52 -3.33
C ASP A 12 -11.41 22.25 -4.54
N LYS A 13 -11.84 23.46 -4.81
CA LYS A 13 -11.39 24.24 -6.00
C LYS A 13 -9.86 24.44 -6.03
N GLU A 14 -9.24 24.47 -4.85
CA GLU A 14 -7.79 24.62 -4.70
C GLU A 14 -7.01 23.37 -5.13
N ASP A 15 -7.65 22.20 -5.13
CA ASP A 15 -7.04 20.91 -5.49
C ASP A 15 -7.14 20.57 -6.99
N VAL A 16 -7.75 21.45 -7.79
CA VAL A 16 -7.90 21.26 -9.24
C VAL A 16 -6.54 21.39 -9.94
N LYS A 17 -6.20 20.40 -10.76
CA LYS A 17 -4.99 20.37 -11.60
C LYS A 17 -5.32 20.74 -13.02
N ASP A 18 -4.34 21.28 -13.75
CA ASP A 18 -4.47 21.65 -15.17
C ASP A 18 -4.91 20.49 -16.07
N THR A 19 -4.70 19.25 -15.61
CA THR A 19 -5.06 18.02 -16.33
C THR A 19 -6.49 17.55 -16.06
N ASP A 20 -7.19 18.16 -15.09
CA ASP A 20 -8.51 17.74 -14.68
C ASP A 20 -9.59 18.26 -15.63
N LYS A 21 -10.51 17.38 -16.00
CA LYS A 21 -11.67 17.76 -16.80
C LYS A 21 -12.79 18.21 -15.87
N VAL A 22 -12.94 19.51 -15.72
CA VAL A 22 -13.98 20.13 -14.91
C VAL A 22 -15.33 19.99 -15.61
N ILE A 23 -16.33 19.52 -14.87
CA ILE A 23 -17.71 19.35 -15.33
C ILE A 23 -18.61 20.43 -14.78
N GLU A 24 -18.49 20.77 -13.50
CA GLU A 24 -19.38 21.69 -12.80
C GLU A 24 -18.63 22.34 -11.63
N GLU A 25 -18.89 23.63 -11.41
CA GLU A 25 -18.44 24.33 -10.19
C GLU A 25 -19.60 24.36 -9.19
N ILE A 26 -19.33 24.00 -7.94
CA ILE A 26 -20.32 23.92 -6.86
C ILE A 26 -19.90 24.90 -5.77
N HIS A 27 -20.78 25.87 -5.49
CA HIS A 27 -20.60 26.78 -4.39
C HIS A 27 -21.42 26.34 -3.19
N GLU A 28 -20.76 25.95 -2.10
CA GLU A 28 -21.41 25.64 -0.83
C GLU A 28 -21.41 26.89 0.04
N GLU A 29 -22.61 27.41 0.33
CA GLU A 29 -22.77 28.54 1.23
C GLU A 29 -22.36 28.20 2.67
N ALA A 30 -21.90 29.20 3.43
CA ALA A 30 -21.54 29.03 4.82
C ALA A 30 -22.75 28.53 5.62
N LYS A 31 -22.55 27.51 6.44
CA LYS A 31 -23.61 27.06 7.38
C LYS A 31 -23.47 27.82 8.67
N THR A 32 -24.56 28.49 9.01
CA THR A 32 -24.71 29.24 10.26
C THR A 32 -25.75 28.57 11.16
N GLU A 33 -25.48 28.47 12.45
CA GLU A 33 -26.42 28.01 13.46
C GLU A 33 -26.69 29.12 14.48
N GLU A 34 -27.94 29.23 14.89
CA GLU A 34 -28.30 30.11 16.01
C GLU A 34 -27.98 29.41 17.33
N LYS A 35 -27.10 29.99 18.15
CA LYS A 35 -26.83 29.57 19.52
C LYS A 35 -27.25 30.65 20.50
N GLU A 36 -27.94 30.25 21.55
CA GLU A 36 -28.21 31.13 22.69
C GLU A 36 -26.93 31.28 23.55
N ASN A 37 -26.54 32.53 23.79
CA ASN A 37 -25.45 32.82 24.72
C ASN A 37 -25.94 32.78 26.18
N ASP A 38 -25.03 32.79 27.13
CA ASP A 38 -25.33 32.74 28.57
C ASP A 38 -26.22 33.89 29.08
N LYS A 39 -26.55 34.87 28.23
CA LYS A 39 -27.43 36.01 28.51
C LYS A 39 -28.81 35.87 27.86
N GLY A 40 -29.08 34.74 27.16
CA GLY A 40 -30.35 34.49 26.49
C GLY A 40 -30.55 35.25 25.17
N GLU A 41 -29.47 35.77 24.59
CA GLU A 41 -29.48 36.43 23.28
C GLU A 41 -29.07 35.40 22.20
N LYS A 42 -29.76 35.43 21.06
CA LYS A 42 -29.45 34.59 19.92
C LYS A 42 -28.27 35.16 19.14
N GLU A 43 -27.20 34.40 19.05
CA GLU A 43 -26.03 34.73 18.28
C GLU A 43 -25.91 33.76 17.09
N ILE A 44 -25.69 34.30 15.89
CA ILE A 44 -25.48 33.51 14.67
C ILE A 44 -23.98 33.13 14.65
N VAL A 45 -23.72 31.84 14.83
CA VAL A 45 -22.36 31.32 14.78
C VAL A 45 -22.14 30.60 13.44
N GLU A 46 -21.11 30.99 12.73
CA GLU A 46 -20.69 30.30 11.52
C GLU A 46 -20.07 28.94 11.90
N VAL A 47 -20.75 27.85 11.53
CA VAL A 47 -20.35 26.49 11.85
C VAL A 47 -19.42 25.92 10.77
N SER A 48 -19.59 26.36 9.53
CA SER A 48 -18.74 25.95 8.38
C SER A 48 -18.62 27.13 7.42
N PRO A 49 -17.38 27.51 7.05
CA PRO A 49 -17.15 28.56 6.07
C PRO A 49 -17.66 28.14 4.68
N ALA A 50 -18.02 29.12 3.86
CA ALA A 50 -18.32 28.88 2.46
C ALA A 50 -17.12 28.20 1.76
N LYS A 51 -17.39 27.17 0.96
CA LYS A 51 -16.35 26.46 0.21
C LYS A 51 -16.75 26.32 -1.26
N ASP A 52 -15.80 26.60 -2.11
CA ASP A 52 -15.93 26.34 -3.54
C ASP A 52 -15.42 24.94 -3.85
N LYS A 53 -16.29 24.10 -4.35
CA LYS A 53 -15.98 22.74 -4.82
C LYS A 53 -16.15 22.65 -6.33
N VAL A 54 -15.45 21.70 -6.89
CA VAL A 54 -15.50 21.45 -8.34
C VAL A 54 -15.73 19.97 -8.57
N LYS A 55 -16.69 19.65 -9.43
CA LYS A 55 -16.94 18.29 -9.90
C LYS A 55 -16.08 18.04 -11.12
N ILE A 56 -15.19 17.07 -11.02
CA ILE A 56 -14.30 16.67 -12.10
C ILE A 56 -14.59 15.23 -12.54
N VAL A 57 -14.14 14.88 -13.75
CA VAL A 57 -14.05 13.46 -14.12
C VAL A 57 -13.02 12.80 -13.21
N LYS A 58 -13.41 11.71 -12.57
CA LYS A 58 -12.55 10.97 -11.64
C LYS A 58 -11.19 10.68 -12.26
N ARG A 59 -10.15 11.08 -11.57
CA ARG A 59 -8.78 10.88 -12.01
C ARG A 59 -8.50 9.37 -12.21
N PRO A 60 -7.80 8.98 -13.28
CA PRO A 60 -7.41 7.59 -13.45
C PRO A 60 -6.47 7.17 -12.32
N VAL A 61 -6.94 6.22 -11.51
CA VAL A 61 -6.12 5.63 -10.45
C VAL A 61 -5.43 4.40 -11.03
N PRO A 62 -4.11 4.25 -10.89
CA PRO A 62 -3.43 3.02 -11.28
C PRO A 62 -4.00 1.84 -10.47
N LEU A 63 -4.23 0.72 -11.16
CA LEU A 63 -4.77 -0.50 -10.53
C LEU A 63 -3.76 -1.18 -9.61
N ASN A 64 -2.49 -0.90 -9.81
CA ASN A 64 -1.37 -1.42 -9.02
C ASN A 64 -0.60 -0.26 -8.39
N ASP A 65 0.04 -0.55 -7.29
CA ASP A 65 0.94 0.39 -6.63
C ASP A 65 2.21 0.55 -7.47
N THR A 66 2.49 1.77 -7.90
CA THR A 66 3.67 2.10 -8.72
C THR A 66 4.90 2.46 -7.89
N ASN A 67 4.71 2.64 -6.58
CA ASN A 67 5.79 2.93 -5.63
C ASN A 67 5.58 2.18 -4.33
N PRO A 68 5.74 0.84 -4.37
CA PRO A 68 5.45 -0.01 -3.23
C PRO A 68 6.37 0.30 -2.04
N LEU A 69 5.86 0.07 -0.82
CA LEU A 69 6.57 0.41 0.41
C LEU A 69 7.97 -0.22 0.48
N TRP A 70 8.11 -1.47 0.03
CA TRP A 70 9.41 -2.18 0.06
C TRP A 70 10.47 -1.60 -0.88
N ALA A 71 10.08 -0.78 -1.86
CA ALA A 71 11.01 -0.11 -2.77
C ALA A 71 11.52 1.23 -2.23
N LYS A 72 10.86 1.78 -1.19
CA LYS A 72 11.24 3.04 -0.54
C LYS A 72 12.46 2.85 0.34
N ASN A 73 13.11 3.96 0.68
CA ASN A 73 14.18 3.94 1.67
C ASN A 73 13.58 3.72 3.07
N PRO A 74 14.11 2.78 3.89
CA PRO A 74 13.63 2.56 5.26
C PRO A 74 13.55 3.82 6.13
N SER A 75 14.45 4.77 5.91
CA SER A 75 14.47 6.04 6.65
C SER A 75 13.30 6.99 6.34
N GLU A 76 12.59 6.74 5.24
CA GLU A 76 11.43 7.53 4.79
C GLU A 76 10.11 6.89 5.18
N CYS A 77 10.14 5.71 5.81
CA CYS A 77 8.97 4.95 6.19
C CYS A 77 8.69 5.07 7.68
N THR A 78 7.44 5.24 8.04
CA THR A 78 6.97 5.28 9.43
C THR A 78 6.44 3.92 9.88
N ASP A 79 6.34 3.71 11.19
CA ASP A 79 5.75 2.49 11.75
C ASP A 79 4.31 2.27 11.27
N GLU A 80 3.54 3.34 11.09
CA GLU A 80 2.17 3.26 10.57
C GLU A 80 2.14 2.81 9.11
N ASP A 81 3.09 3.25 8.27
CA ASP A 81 3.20 2.78 6.89
C ASP A 81 3.42 1.26 6.83
N TYR A 82 4.28 0.72 7.71
CA TYR A 82 4.52 -0.72 7.78
C TYR A 82 3.29 -1.50 8.24
N LYS A 83 2.57 -1.00 9.23
CA LYS A 83 1.36 -1.64 9.75
C LYS A 83 0.21 -1.57 8.74
N GLU A 84 0.05 -0.45 8.05
CA GLU A 84 -0.96 -0.30 6.99
C GLU A 84 -0.66 -1.23 5.83
N PHE A 85 0.59 -1.28 5.39
CA PHE A 85 1.04 -2.20 4.35
C PHE A 85 0.77 -3.66 4.73
N TYR A 86 1.07 -4.06 5.97
CA TYR A 86 0.80 -5.40 6.47
C TYR A 86 -0.68 -5.74 6.39
N ARG A 87 -1.55 -4.86 6.90
CA ARG A 87 -3.00 -5.04 6.85
C ARG A 87 -3.54 -5.15 5.42
N LYS A 88 -3.04 -4.31 4.53
CA LYS A 88 -3.46 -4.26 3.12
C LYS A 88 -3.05 -5.50 2.33
N VAL A 89 -1.82 -5.97 2.50
CA VAL A 89 -1.25 -7.07 1.69
C VAL A 89 -1.66 -8.45 2.20
N PHE A 90 -1.73 -8.62 3.52
CA PHE A 90 -2.01 -9.91 4.14
C PHE A 90 -3.43 -10.02 4.67
N MET A 91 -4.24 -8.95 4.59
CA MET A 91 -5.61 -8.88 5.11
C MET A 91 -5.70 -9.34 6.58
N ASP A 92 -4.63 -9.09 7.32
CA ASP A 92 -4.51 -9.47 8.73
C ASP A 92 -4.63 -8.22 9.59
N TYR A 93 -5.66 -8.19 10.42
CA TYR A 93 -5.93 -7.06 11.31
C TYR A 93 -5.14 -7.12 12.63
N LYS A 94 -4.45 -8.24 12.88
CA LYS A 94 -3.54 -8.35 14.02
C LYS A 94 -2.26 -7.60 13.69
N GLU A 95 -1.78 -6.81 14.63
CA GLU A 95 -0.50 -6.12 14.44
C GLU A 95 0.65 -7.13 14.50
N PRO A 96 1.65 -7.00 13.60
CA PRO A 96 2.86 -7.80 13.68
C PRO A 96 3.66 -7.44 14.96
N LEU A 97 4.46 -8.37 15.45
CA LEU A 97 5.34 -8.13 16.60
C LEU A 97 6.43 -7.12 16.25
N PHE A 98 7.04 -7.30 15.12
CA PHE A 98 8.04 -6.41 14.51
C PHE A 98 8.22 -6.77 13.04
N TRP A 99 9.04 -6.00 12.34
CA TRP A 99 9.36 -6.20 10.93
C TRP A 99 10.81 -5.86 10.64
N ILE A 100 11.31 -6.37 9.52
CA ILE A 100 12.62 -6.06 9.00
C ILE A 100 12.43 -5.55 7.57
N HIS A 101 12.91 -4.33 7.30
CA HIS A 101 12.94 -3.79 5.95
C HIS A 101 14.30 -4.08 5.31
N LEU A 102 14.30 -4.95 4.31
CA LEU A 102 15.47 -5.32 3.54
C LEU A 102 15.69 -4.31 2.41
N ASN A 103 16.88 -3.76 2.35
CA ASN A 103 17.28 -2.88 1.25
C ASN A 103 18.78 -3.09 0.99
N MET A 104 19.09 -4.08 0.15
CA MET A 104 20.44 -4.50 -0.13
C MET A 104 20.74 -4.41 -1.63
N ASP A 105 21.91 -3.91 -1.96
CA ASP A 105 22.38 -3.78 -3.33
C ASP A 105 23.52 -4.77 -3.66
N TYR A 106 24.12 -5.38 -2.64
CA TYR A 106 25.22 -6.33 -2.77
C TYR A 106 25.11 -7.47 -1.74
N PRO A 107 25.40 -8.71 -2.09
CA PRO A 107 25.84 -9.25 -3.40
C PRO A 107 24.70 -9.37 -4.42
N PHE A 108 23.46 -9.16 -4.02
CA PHE A 108 22.28 -9.18 -4.88
C PHE A 108 21.44 -7.94 -4.59
N ASN A 109 20.71 -7.47 -5.61
CA ASN A 109 19.63 -6.54 -5.38
C ASN A 109 18.47 -7.27 -4.69
N LEU A 110 18.29 -6.99 -3.40
CA LEU A 110 17.24 -7.59 -2.60
C LEU A 110 16.53 -6.51 -1.80
N LYS A 111 15.26 -6.32 -2.09
CA LYS A 111 14.38 -5.41 -1.36
C LYS A 111 13.21 -6.20 -0.80
N GLY A 112 12.68 -5.75 0.33
CA GLY A 112 11.54 -6.44 0.88
C GLY A 112 11.23 -6.03 2.30
N ILE A 113 10.13 -6.55 2.81
CA ILE A 113 9.73 -6.38 4.20
C ILE A 113 9.29 -7.73 4.72
N LEU A 114 9.94 -8.18 5.78
CA LEU A 114 9.58 -9.40 6.49
C LEU A 114 8.89 -9.03 7.81
N TYR A 115 7.73 -9.59 8.04
CA TYR A 115 6.93 -9.39 9.25
C TYR A 115 6.92 -10.64 10.12
N PHE A 116 7.08 -10.45 11.39
CA PHE A 116 6.93 -11.47 12.41
C PHE A 116 5.50 -11.39 12.97
N PRO A 117 4.59 -12.27 12.53
CA PRO A 117 3.19 -12.20 12.95
C PRO A 117 3.05 -12.60 14.41
N LYS A 118 2.06 -12.03 15.08
CA LYS A 118 1.65 -12.50 16.40
C LYS A 118 0.80 -13.76 16.24
N ILE A 119 1.42 -14.91 16.46
CA ILE A 119 0.76 -16.22 16.33
C ILE A 119 0.07 -16.58 17.65
N ASN A 120 -1.20 -16.93 17.57
CA ASN A 120 -1.90 -17.57 18.68
C ASN A 120 -2.07 -19.06 18.35
N THR A 121 -1.24 -19.89 18.98
CA THR A 121 -1.10 -21.33 18.66
C THR A 121 -2.38 -22.14 18.91
N GLU A 122 -3.37 -21.59 19.59
CA GLU A 122 -4.63 -22.29 19.85
C GLU A 122 -5.63 -22.22 18.67
N TYR A 123 -5.53 -21.18 17.83
CA TYR A 123 -6.55 -20.89 16.80
C TYR A 123 -5.98 -20.55 15.41
N ASP A 124 -4.70 -20.28 15.32
CA ASP A 124 -4.10 -19.84 14.04
C ASP A 124 -3.38 -21.01 13.36
N SER A 125 -3.58 -21.16 12.06
CA SER A 125 -2.69 -21.98 11.23
C SER A 125 -1.30 -21.32 11.21
N ILE A 126 -0.27 -22.12 11.47
CA ILE A 126 1.13 -21.64 11.54
C ILE A 126 1.70 -21.51 10.11
N GLU A 127 0.92 -21.01 9.18
CA GLU A 127 1.40 -20.78 7.81
C GLU A 127 1.61 -19.30 7.57
N GLY A 128 2.85 -18.93 7.37
CA GLY A 128 3.23 -17.62 6.86
C GLY A 128 2.99 -17.53 5.35
N THR A 129 3.14 -16.33 4.80
CA THR A 129 3.06 -16.10 3.37
C THR A 129 4.14 -15.11 2.97
N ILE A 130 5.14 -15.57 2.21
CA ILE A 130 6.14 -14.70 1.62
C ILE A 130 5.89 -14.61 0.12
N LYS A 131 5.54 -13.40 -0.31
CA LYS A 131 5.28 -13.07 -1.71
C LYS A 131 6.57 -12.69 -2.41
N LEU A 132 6.88 -13.40 -3.48
CA LEU A 132 8.06 -13.14 -4.28
C LEU A 132 7.74 -12.27 -5.49
N TYR A 133 8.54 -11.23 -5.67
CA TYR A 133 8.49 -10.30 -6.79
C TYR A 133 9.82 -10.26 -7.54
N ASN A 134 9.77 -9.86 -8.77
CA ASN A 134 10.93 -9.51 -9.57
C ASN A 134 10.64 -8.18 -10.29
N ASN A 135 11.40 -7.14 -9.98
CA ASN A 135 11.15 -5.78 -10.46
C ASN A 135 9.68 -5.36 -10.25
N GLN A 136 9.18 -5.52 -9.02
CA GLN A 136 7.80 -5.18 -8.61
C GLN A 136 6.70 -6.00 -9.33
N VAL A 137 7.06 -7.05 -10.07
CA VAL A 137 6.11 -7.97 -10.70
C VAL A 137 5.99 -9.22 -9.84
N PHE A 138 4.77 -9.53 -9.42
CA PHE A 138 4.48 -10.72 -8.63
C PHE A 138 4.83 -12.00 -9.39
N ILE A 139 5.52 -12.92 -8.75
CA ILE A 139 5.92 -14.21 -9.30
C ILE A 139 5.10 -15.33 -8.68
N ALA A 140 5.22 -15.53 -7.39
CA ALA A 140 4.48 -16.56 -6.66
C ALA A 140 4.63 -16.38 -5.14
N ASP A 141 3.88 -17.18 -4.39
CA ASP A 141 3.97 -17.25 -2.93
C ASP A 141 4.84 -18.44 -2.50
N ASN A 142 5.55 -18.29 -1.40
CA ASN A 142 6.24 -19.36 -0.66
C ASN A 142 7.09 -20.31 -1.54
N ILE A 143 7.89 -19.75 -2.46
CA ILE A 143 8.76 -20.54 -3.32
C ILE A 143 9.88 -21.14 -2.47
N LYS A 144 9.84 -22.46 -2.23
CA LYS A 144 10.78 -23.18 -1.36
C LYS A 144 12.23 -23.14 -1.85
N GLU A 145 12.43 -22.96 -3.14
CA GLU A 145 13.75 -22.84 -3.75
C GLU A 145 14.47 -21.56 -3.34
N VAL A 146 13.72 -20.49 -3.02
CA VAL A 146 14.24 -19.17 -2.64
C VAL A 146 14.10 -18.94 -1.16
N ILE A 147 12.94 -19.32 -0.58
CA ILE A 147 12.61 -19.02 0.80
C ILE A 147 12.98 -20.21 1.69
N PRO A 148 13.94 -20.06 2.62
CA PRO A 148 14.27 -21.09 3.59
C PRO A 148 13.05 -21.51 4.41
N GLU A 149 12.96 -22.80 4.73
CA GLU A 149 11.79 -23.36 5.45
C GLU A 149 11.51 -22.67 6.80
N PHE A 150 12.55 -22.27 7.53
CA PHE A 150 12.38 -21.60 8.81
C PHE A 150 11.75 -20.21 8.71
N LEU A 151 11.81 -19.57 7.53
CA LEU A 151 11.14 -18.29 7.28
C LEU A 151 9.68 -18.46 6.84
N MET A 152 9.23 -19.67 6.53
CA MET A 152 7.85 -19.91 6.08
C MET A 152 6.78 -19.66 7.15
N LEU A 153 7.18 -19.36 8.36
CA LEU A 153 6.28 -18.87 9.42
C LEU A 153 6.03 -17.37 9.36
N LEU A 154 6.85 -16.66 8.58
CA LEU A 154 6.78 -15.22 8.44
C LEU A 154 5.81 -14.81 7.34
N LYS A 155 5.32 -13.59 7.43
CA LYS A 155 4.62 -12.91 6.34
C LYS A 155 5.54 -11.86 5.77
N GLY A 156 5.59 -11.73 4.45
CA GLY A 156 6.48 -10.74 3.87
C GLY A 156 6.38 -10.62 2.37
N VAL A 157 7.16 -9.69 1.87
CA VAL A 157 7.36 -9.43 0.45
C VAL A 157 8.86 -9.39 0.22
N ILE A 158 9.32 -10.12 -0.78
CA ILE A 158 10.71 -10.10 -1.25
C ILE A 158 10.70 -9.76 -2.72
N ASP A 159 11.46 -8.75 -3.11
CA ASP A 159 11.67 -8.34 -4.50
C ASP A 159 13.15 -8.48 -4.83
N CYS A 160 13.46 -9.38 -5.74
CA CYS A 160 14.83 -9.65 -6.20
C CYS A 160 14.89 -9.59 -7.72
N PRO A 161 15.35 -8.47 -8.31
CA PRO A 161 15.51 -8.32 -9.74
C PRO A 161 16.46 -9.35 -10.38
N ASP A 162 17.44 -9.81 -9.60
CA ASP A 162 18.50 -10.72 -10.08
C ASP A 162 18.07 -12.19 -10.16
N LEU A 163 16.80 -12.50 -9.77
CA LEU A 163 16.29 -13.86 -9.86
C LEU A 163 16.24 -14.37 -11.31
N PRO A 164 16.84 -15.55 -11.60
CA PRO A 164 16.77 -16.14 -12.92
C PRO A 164 15.38 -16.71 -13.17
N LEU A 165 14.58 -15.99 -13.95
CA LEU A 165 13.25 -16.41 -14.37
C LEU A 165 13.27 -16.93 -15.80
N ASN A 166 12.32 -17.81 -16.13
CA ASN A 166 12.05 -18.12 -17.53
C ASN A 166 11.39 -16.91 -18.23
N VAL A 167 11.30 -16.96 -19.57
CA VAL A 167 10.76 -15.85 -20.38
C VAL A 167 9.33 -15.46 -19.98
N SER A 168 8.53 -16.43 -19.55
CA SER A 168 7.14 -16.21 -19.09
C SER A 168 7.05 -15.75 -17.64
N ARG A 169 8.14 -15.72 -16.89
CA ARG A 169 8.19 -15.45 -15.46
C ARG A 169 7.31 -16.39 -14.59
N SER A 170 6.95 -17.54 -15.15
CA SER A 170 6.08 -18.52 -14.47
C SER A 170 6.85 -19.55 -13.64
N ALA A 171 8.15 -19.63 -13.82
CA ALA A 171 9.03 -20.54 -13.05
C ALA A 171 10.42 -19.96 -12.90
N LEU A 172 11.07 -20.29 -11.77
CA LEU A 172 12.50 -20.06 -11.58
C LEU A 172 13.30 -21.05 -12.42
N GLN A 173 14.36 -20.58 -13.04
CA GLN A 173 15.35 -21.48 -13.56
C GLN A 173 16.13 -22.05 -12.37
N ASN A 174 16.16 -23.36 -12.27
CA ASN A 174 16.89 -24.04 -11.20
C ASN A 174 18.41 -23.85 -11.40
N ASP A 175 18.93 -22.80 -10.78
CA ASP A 175 20.33 -22.41 -10.91
C ASP A 175 20.97 -22.33 -9.51
N GLY A 176 22.26 -22.59 -9.44
CA GLY A 176 23.06 -22.41 -8.22
C GLY A 176 23.00 -20.99 -7.63
N PHE A 177 22.57 -20.03 -8.43
CA PHE A 177 22.31 -18.66 -8.01
C PHE A 177 21.10 -18.52 -7.09
N VAL A 178 19.98 -19.21 -7.37
CA VAL A 178 18.79 -19.26 -6.52
C VAL A 178 19.14 -19.78 -5.13
N LYS A 179 19.98 -20.83 -5.08
CA LYS A 179 20.45 -21.40 -3.83
C LYS A 179 21.29 -20.42 -3.00
N LYS A 180 22.16 -19.64 -3.66
CA LYS A 180 22.95 -18.59 -2.99
C LYS A 180 22.06 -17.49 -2.41
N ILE A 181 21.00 -17.09 -3.12
CA ILE A 181 20.03 -16.12 -2.59
C ILE A 181 19.35 -16.68 -1.36
N SER A 182 18.89 -17.94 -1.41
CA SER A 182 18.24 -18.62 -0.28
C SER A 182 19.15 -18.74 0.95
N GLU A 183 20.44 -18.95 0.75
CA GLU A 183 21.44 -19.01 1.83
C GLU A 183 21.72 -17.61 2.43
N TYR A 184 21.43 -16.55 1.68
CA TYR A 184 21.70 -15.18 2.09
C TYR A 184 20.52 -14.53 2.80
N ILE A 185 19.29 -14.89 2.42
CA ILE A 185 18.06 -14.45 3.09
C ILE A 185 17.98 -15.06 4.48
#